data_f53770a6bdb195a9be854db13b2fc3e4
#
_entry.id   f53770a6bdb195a9be854db13b2fc3e4
#
_cell.length_a   1.000
_cell.length_b   1.000
_cell.length_c   1.000
_cell.angle_alpha   90.00
_cell.angle_beta   90.00
_cell.angle_gamma   90.00
#
_symmetry.space_group_name_H-M   'P 1'
#
loop_
_entity.id
_entity.type
_entity.pdbx_description
1 polymer ?
#
loop_
_entity_poly.entity_id
_entity_poly.type
_entity_poly.pdbx_seq_one_letter_code
_entity_poly.pdbx_strand_id
1 'polypeptide(L)' 'MTIEINKQYKTRDGMAVRILATDAKGRFPIVGLVDVGNAEYARHWKADGRADLRPNVTTNYDLMDEEGGEQ' A
#
# COMPACT_ATOMS: atom_id res chain seq x y z
N MET A 1 -11.36 1.54 -2.87
CA MET A 1 -10.64 0.45 -2.18
C MET A 1 -10.50 0.79 -0.72
N THR A 2 -10.88 -0.14 0.15
CA THR A 2 -10.72 0.04 1.58
C THR A 2 -9.50 -0.75 2.04
N ILE A 3 -8.56 -0.07 2.65
CA ILE A 3 -7.34 -0.70 3.13
C ILE A 3 -7.55 -1.17 4.56
N GLU A 4 -7.25 -2.43 4.83
CA GLU A 4 -7.49 -3.03 6.13
C GLU A 4 -6.20 -3.58 6.70
N ILE A 5 -6.08 -3.50 8.02
CA ILE A 5 -4.84 -3.83 8.70
C ILE A 5 -4.50 -5.33 8.63
N ASN A 6 -5.49 -6.19 8.59
CA ASN A 6 -5.26 -7.63 8.62
C ASN A 6 -5.27 -8.28 7.26
N LYS A 7 -5.29 -7.49 6.20
CA LYS A 7 -5.25 -8.02 4.85
C LYS A 7 -3.88 -7.85 4.25
N GLN A 8 -3.58 -8.68 3.29
CA GLN A 8 -2.34 -8.58 2.53
C GLN A 8 -2.59 -7.88 1.23
N TYR A 9 -1.63 -7.08 0.84
CA TYR A 9 -1.70 -6.34 -0.41
C TYR A 9 -0.39 -6.55 -1.17
N LYS A 10 -0.38 -6.10 -2.40
CA LYS A 10 0.83 -6.06 -3.21
C LYS A 10 1.00 -4.66 -3.75
N THR A 11 2.23 -4.29 -4.01
CA THR A 11 2.48 -3.10 -4.82
C THR A 11 2.16 -3.43 -6.26
N ARG A 12 2.01 -2.37 -7.07
CA ARG A 12 1.81 -2.58 -8.51
C ARG A 12 2.94 -3.40 -9.11
N ASP A 13 4.11 -3.30 -8.51
CA ASP A 13 5.31 -4.03 -8.94
C ASP A 13 5.33 -5.48 -8.47
N GLY A 14 4.35 -5.90 -7.69
CA GLY A 14 4.24 -7.29 -7.25
C GLY A 14 4.87 -7.63 -5.93
N MET A 15 5.37 -6.65 -5.20
CA MET A 15 5.98 -6.91 -3.89
C MET A 15 4.91 -7.01 -2.81
N ALA A 16 5.09 -7.94 -1.88
CA ALA A 16 4.13 -8.14 -0.81
C ALA A 16 4.18 -6.98 0.19
N VAL A 17 3.02 -6.63 0.73
CA VAL A 17 2.90 -5.52 1.67
C VAL A 17 2.11 -5.98 2.88
N ARG A 18 2.64 -5.68 4.07
CA ARG A 18 1.93 -5.87 5.34
C ARG A 18 1.52 -4.51 5.87
N ILE A 19 0.24 -4.35 6.17
CA ILE A 19 -0.28 -3.07 6.64
C ILE A 19 -0.16 -3.02 8.17
N LEU A 20 0.48 -1.98 8.66
CA LEU A 20 0.71 -1.80 10.09
C LEU A 20 -0.27 -0.84 10.73
N ALA A 21 -0.72 0.16 9.98
CA ALA A 21 -1.65 1.16 10.49
C ALA A 21 -2.46 1.72 9.34
N THR A 22 -3.69 2.14 9.64
CA THR A 22 -4.57 2.75 8.65
C THR A 22 -5.10 4.09 9.10
N ASP A 23 -4.65 4.57 10.25
CA ASP A 23 -5.14 5.81 10.84
C ASP A 23 -4.02 6.76 11.23
N ALA A 24 -2.89 6.69 10.54
CA ALA A 24 -1.80 7.60 10.81
C ALA A 24 -2.23 9.02 10.48
N LYS A 25 -1.68 9.97 11.21
CA LYS A 25 -2.00 11.38 10.98
C LYS A 25 -1.30 11.87 9.74
N GLY A 26 -1.96 12.78 9.02
CA GLY A 26 -1.38 13.37 7.84
C GLY A 26 -2.01 12.87 6.57
N ARG A 27 -1.35 13.13 5.46
CA ARG A 27 -1.89 12.83 4.14
C ARG A 27 -1.73 11.37 3.75
N PHE A 28 -0.90 10.63 4.49
CA PHE A 28 -0.63 9.23 4.22
C PHE A 28 -1.01 8.41 5.44
N PRO A 29 -2.31 8.14 5.64
CA PRO A 29 -2.74 7.42 6.84
C PRO A 29 -2.41 5.93 6.82
N ILE A 30 -2.09 5.38 5.65
CA ILE A 30 -1.79 3.96 5.53
C ILE A 30 -0.28 3.77 5.65
N VAL A 31 0.15 2.94 6.59
CA VAL A 31 1.56 2.65 6.81
C VAL A 31 1.75 1.15 6.77
N GLY A 32 2.78 0.71 6.08
CA GLY A 32 3.06 -0.71 5.99
C GLY A 32 4.51 -1.00 5.66
N LEU A 33 4.82 -2.28 5.56
CA LEU A 33 6.14 -2.75 5.19
C LEU A 33 6.07 -3.45 3.85
N VAL A 34 6.97 -3.06 2.95
CA VAL A 34 7.08 -3.67 1.64
C VAL A 34 8.22 -4.69 1.67
N ASP A 35 7.89 -5.92 1.33
CA ASP A 35 8.85 -7.03 1.35
C ASP A 35 9.54 -7.10 -0.01
N VAL A 36 10.84 -6.86 -0.01
CA VAL A 36 11.63 -6.89 -1.25
C VAL A 36 12.47 -8.17 -1.36
N GLY A 37 12.15 -9.17 -0.53
CA GLY A 37 12.81 -10.47 -0.61
C GLY A 37 13.79 -10.70 0.50
N ASN A 38 14.77 -9.84 0.66
CA ASN A 38 15.78 -9.98 1.71
C ASN A 38 15.65 -8.92 2.80
N ALA A 39 14.64 -8.06 2.70
CA ALA A 39 14.43 -7.01 3.70
C ALA A 39 13.02 -6.48 3.55
N GLU A 40 12.59 -5.70 4.52
CA GLU A 40 11.32 -4.99 4.44
C GLU A 40 11.58 -3.51 4.68
N TYR A 41 10.88 -2.68 3.90
CA TYR A 41 11.01 -1.23 4.01
C TYR A 41 9.68 -0.61 4.36
N ALA A 42 9.70 0.34 5.28
CA ALA A 42 8.50 1.07 5.67
C ALA A 42 8.09 2.02 4.55
N ARG A 43 6.81 2.03 4.26
CA ARG A 43 6.24 2.93 3.27
C ARG A 43 4.88 3.39 3.75
N HIS A 44 4.37 4.45 3.13
CA HIS A 44 3.06 4.97 3.46
C HIS A 44 2.30 5.29 2.19
N TRP A 45 0.98 5.30 2.31
CA TRP A 45 0.08 5.53 1.18
C TRP A 45 -1.07 6.40 1.62
N LYS A 46 -1.72 7.03 0.64
CA LYS A 46 -2.97 7.74 0.91
C LYS A 46 -4.08 6.74 1.22
N ALA A 47 -5.21 7.26 1.69
CA ALA A 47 -6.32 6.39 2.08
C ALA A 47 -6.82 5.52 0.94
N ASP A 48 -6.62 5.94 -0.31
CA ASP A 48 -7.03 5.17 -1.47
C ASP A 48 -5.97 4.19 -1.97
N GLY A 49 -4.85 4.08 -1.25
CA GLY A 49 -3.78 3.16 -1.61
C GLY A 49 -2.74 3.71 -2.56
N ARG A 50 -2.84 4.95 -2.95
CA ARG A 50 -1.87 5.55 -3.86
C ARG A 50 -0.68 6.10 -3.09
N ALA A 51 0.49 5.94 -3.65
CA ALA A 51 1.72 6.37 -3.00
C ALA A 51 2.05 7.84 -3.27
N ASP A 52 1.47 8.45 -4.28
CA ASP A 52 1.77 9.83 -4.67
C ASP A 52 0.62 10.74 -4.29
N LEU A 53 0.92 11.96 -3.83
CA LEU A 53 -0.10 12.94 -3.48
C LEU A 53 -0.87 13.44 -4.69
N ARG A 54 -0.27 13.43 -5.86
CA ARG A 54 -0.93 13.95 -7.05
C ARG A 54 -2.02 12.99 -7.49
N PRO A 55 -3.23 13.48 -7.80
CA PRO A 55 -4.37 12.59 -7.98
C PRO A 55 -4.31 11.72 -9.23
N ASN A 56 -3.59 12.13 -10.26
CA ASN A 56 -3.58 11.38 -11.51
C ASN A 56 -2.28 10.64 -11.75
N VAL A 57 -1.45 10.49 -10.71
CA VAL A 57 -0.16 9.82 -10.85
C VAL A 57 -0.27 8.42 -10.29
N THR A 58 0.15 7.44 -11.07
CA THR A 58 0.30 6.07 -10.59
C THR A 58 1.78 5.75 -10.47
N THR A 59 2.12 4.96 -9.46
CA THR A 59 3.49 4.55 -9.23
C THR A 59 3.55 3.05 -9.07
N ASN A 60 4.76 2.50 -9.13
CA ASN A 60 4.94 1.07 -8.92
C ASN A 60 4.67 0.67 -7.48
N TYR A 61 4.58 1.65 -6.56
CA TYR A 61 4.34 1.37 -5.16
C TYR A 61 2.88 1.48 -4.76
N ASP A 62 1.99 1.83 -5.69
CA ASP A 62 0.56 1.89 -5.38
C ASP A 62 0.10 0.52 -4.89
N LEU A 63 -0.75 0.53 -3.85
CA LEU A 63 -1.27 -0.73 -3.32
C LEU A 63 -2.30 -1.32 -4.26
N MET A 64 -2.21 -2.62 -4.44
CA MET A 64 -3.18 -3.40 -5.19
C MET A 64 -3.78 -4.42 -4.24
N ASP A 65 -5.09 -4.61 -4.33
CA ASP A 65 -5.79 -5.58 -3.49
C ASP A 65 -5.52 -6.97 -4.02
N GLU A 66 -4.77 -7.75 -3.26
CA GLU A 66 -4.39 -9.06 -3.72
C GLU A 66 -5.57 -9.99 -3.86
N GLU A 67 -6.54 -9.89 -2.96
CA GLU A 67 -7.69 -10.80 -3.01
C GLU A 67 -8.67 -10.42 -4.09
N GLY A 68 -8.84 -9.12 -4.32
CA GLY A 68 -9.78 -8.67 -5.32
C GLY A 68 -9.14 -8.40 -6.65
N GLY A 69 -7.88 -8.76 -6.78
CA GLY A 69 -7.09 -8.33 -7.92
C GLY A 69 -7.45 -9.00 -9.23
N GLU A 70 -8.23 -10.01 -9.18
CA GLU A 70 -8.47 -10.78 -10.38
C GLU A 70 -9.30 -10.04 -11.40
N GLN A 71 -9.99 -9.06 -11.04
CA GLN A 71 -10.79 -8.44 -12.05
C GLN A 71 -10.07 -7.39 -12.83
#